data_b8afbce7a30abf2dae272808e3aeb3ab
#
_entry.id   b8afbce7a30abf2dae272808e3aeb3ab
#
_cell.length_a   1.000
_cell.length_b   1.000
_cell.length_c   1.000
_cell.angle_alpha   90.00
_cell.angle_beta   90.00
_cell.angle_gamma   90.00
#
_symmetry.space_group_name_H-M   'P 1'
#
loop_
_entity.id
_entity.type
_entity.pdbx_description
1 polymer ?
#
loop_
_entity_poly.entity_id
_entity_poly.type
_entity_poly.pdbx_seq_one_letter_code
_entity_poly.pdbx_strand_id
1 'polypeptide(L)'
;LVSSAVFFLFAYRFDNRFVLSLALSSLAGWFGLKVNRFDFVSSEPLRLAAITYAAVISAAGSLLFYRGIKRHFLETWLHVAANVVFLALISGISDSNRILFLGLLMAVAAMSIVLGVRFKKFAFVVYGTVFGYAGISIEVLRGVHNVETQLLYFVLSASAVIVCIVMLARKYGRAG
;
A
#
# COMPACT_ATOMS: atom_id res chain seq x y z
N LEU A 1 11.00 18.51 -2.87
CA LEU A 1 10.93 18.45 -4.33
C LEU A 1 12.31 18.29 -4.96
N VAL A 2 13.28 19.16 -4.63
CA VAL A 2 14.66 19.10 -5.19
C VAL A 2 15.29 17.73 -4.94
N SER A 3 15.27 17.22 -3.72
CA SER A 3 15.80 15.88 -3.39
C SER A 3 15.16 14.78 -4.21
N SER A 4 13.84 14.83 -4.39
CA SER A 4 13.12 13.87 -5.22
C SER A 4 13.58 13.91 -6.68
N ALA A 5 13.73 15.12 -7.26
CA ALA A 5 14.21 15.27 -8.63
C ALA A 5 15.63 14.70 -8.82
N VAL A 6 16.53 14.95 -7.87
CA VAL A 6 17.89 14.39 -7.88
C VAL A 6 17.85 12.85 -7.80
N PHE A 7 17.02 12.27 -6.92
CA PHE A 7 16.87 10.82 -6.83
C PHE A 7 16.27 10.22 -8.10
N PHE A 8 15.31 10.89 -8.76
CA PHE A 8 14.81 10.43 -10.05
C PHE A 8 15.91 10.39 -11.10
N LEU A 9 16.72 11.43 -11.18
CA LEU A 9 17.83 11.52 -12.11
C LEU A 9 18.83 10.38 -11.90
N PHE A 10 19.22 10.13 -10.66
CA PHE A 10 20.11 9.02 -10.31
C PHE A 10 19.47 7.64 -10.53
N ALA A 11 18.20 7.46 -10.20
CA ALA A 11 17.49 6.21 -10.43
C ALA A 11 17.52 5.81 -11.91
N TYR A 12 17.20 6.75 -12.80
CA TYR A 12 17.19 6.51 -14.25
C TYR A 12 18.59 6.44 -14.86
N ARG A 13 19.55 7.22 -14.34
CA ARG A 13 20.92 7.22 -14.81
C ARG A 13 21.69 5.95 -14.44
N PHE A 14 21.51 5.47 -13.20
CA PHE A 14 22.21 4.30 -12.67
C PHE A 14 21.36 3.02 -12.67
N ASP A 15 20.15 3.07 -13.22
CA ASP A 15 19.23 1.93 -13.31
C ASP A 15 18.93 1.27 -11.98
N ASN A 16 18.75 2.06 -10.91
CA ASN A 16 18.64 1.56 -9.56
C ASN A 16 17.21 1.68 -9.01
N ARG A 17 16.55 0.53 -8.75
CA ARG A 17 15.19 0.46 -8.21
C ARG A 17 15.08 1.02 -6.79
N PHE A 18 16.11 0.87 -5.98
CA PHE A 18 16.12 1.39 -4.61
C PHE A 18 16.13 2.93 -4.61
N VAL A 19 16.96 3.53 -5.45
CA VAL A 19 16.99 5.00 -5.61
C VAL A 19 15.66 5.52 -6.15
N LEU A 20 14.99 4.76 -7.02
CA LEU A 20 13.64 5.10 -7.49
C LEU A 20 12.62 5.08 -6.35
N SER A 21 12.68 4.09 -5.45
CA SER A 21 11.79 4.05 -4.29
C SER A 21 12.00 5.24 -3.36
N LEU A 22 13.25 5.67 -3.15
CA LEU A 22 13.58 6.89 -2.40
C LEU A 22 13.04 8.16 -3.09
N ALA A 23 13.14 8.23 -4.43
CA ALA A 23 12.59 9.34 -5.20
C ALA A 23 11.08 9.47 -5.02
N LEU A 24 10.36 8.35 -5.15
CA LEU A 24 8.90 8.30 -4.98
C LEU A 24 8.50 8.59 -3.53
N SER A 25 9.19 8.01 -2.54
CA SER A 25 8.89 8.24 -1.13
C SER A 25 9.15 9.71 -0.71
N SER A 26 10.25 10.31 -1.18
CA SER A 26 10.53 11.72 -0.91
C SER A 26 9.55 12.67 -1.62
N LEU A 27 9.04 12.28 -2.80
CA LEU A 27 7.98 13.01 -3.49
C LEU A 27 6.65 12.92 -2.74
N ALA A 28 6.29 11.74 -2.23
CA ALA A 28 5.11 11.54 -1.38
C ALA A 28 5.19 12.39 -0.11
N GLY A 29 6.32 12.37 0.57
CA GLY A 29 6.55 13.20 1.77
C GLY A 29 6.43 14.69 1.48
N TRP A 30 7.01 15.17 0.39
CA TRP A 30 6.88 16.58 -0.02
C TRP A 30 5.42 16.96 -0.34
N PHE A 31 4.69 16.08 -1.05
CA PHE A 31 3.30 16.29 -1.40
C PHE A 31 2.41 16.33 -0.15
N GLY A 32 2.62 15.37 0.77
CA GLY A 32 1.93 15.32 2.05
C GLY A 32 2.15 16.56 2.92
N LEU A 33 3.41 17.03 3.02
CA LEU A 33 3.75 18.24 3.75
C LEU A 33 3.10 19.50 3.15
N LYS A 34 2.98 19.57 1.82
CA LYS A 34 2.32 20.70 1.14
C LYS A 34 0.83 20.75 1.43
N VAL A 35 0.17 19.60 1.43
CA VAL A 35 -1.27 19.50 1.69
C VAL A 35 -1.57 19.78 3.15
N ASN A 36 -0.75 19.26 4.06
CA ASN A 36 -0.96 19.38 5.52
C ASN A 36 -0.51 20.74 6.09
N ARG A 37 0.00 21.64 5.26
CA ARG A 37 0.52 22.95 5.71
C ARG A 37 -0.56 23.89 6.25
N PHE A 38 -1.81 23.63 5.95
CA PHE A 38 -2.93 24.50 6.26
C PHE A 38 -3.90 23.95 7.31
N ASP A 39 -3.81 22.65 7.65
CA ASP A 39 -4.79 22.05 8.55
C ASP A 39 -4.21 20.82 9.26
N PHE A 40 -3.60 21.03 10.42
CA PHE A 40 -3.06 19.94 11.26
C PHE A 40 -4.14 19.07 11.94
N VAL A 41 -5.42 19.47 11.82
CA VAL A 41 -6.53 18.88 12.56
C VAL A 41 -7.33 17.89 11.70
N SER A 42 -7.39 18.08 10.37
CA SER A 42 -8.15 17.20 9.49
C SER A 42 -7.25 16.24 8.71
N SER A 43 -7.51 14.94 8.84
CA SER A 43 -6.82 13.88 8.08
C SER A 43 -7.39 13.70 6.66
N GLU A 44 -8.59 14.24 6.37
CA GLU A 44 -9.25 14.09 5.07
C GLU A 44 -8.47 14.62 3.87
N PRO A 45 -7.95 15.88 3.87
CA PRO A 45 -7.21 16.40 2.72
C PRO A 45 -5.90 15.62 2.49
N LEU A 46 -5.25 15.17 3.54
CA LEU A 46 -4.04 14.34 3.43
C LEU A 46 -4.33 12.99 2.81
N ARG A 47 -5.45 12.38 3.17
CA ARG A 47 -5.90 11.09 2.63
C ARG A 47 -6.24 11.18 1.15
N LEU A 48 -7.03 12.17 0.75
CA LEU A 48 -7.34 12.42 -0.66
C LEU A 48 -6.07 12.70 -1.46
N ALA A 49 -5.15 13.47 -0.91
CA ALA A 49 -3.84 13.71 -1.53
C ALA A 49 -3.05 12.42 -1.70
N ALA A 50 -3.02 11.54 -0.69
CA ALA A 50 -2.32 10.26 -0.77
C ALA A 50 -2.93 9.34 -1.84
N ILE A 51 -4.26 9.25 -1.92
CA ILE A 51 -4.96 8.46 -2.95
C ILE A 51 -4.68 9.05 -4.35
N THR A 52 -4.77 10.37 -4.50
CA THR A 52 -4.48 11.07 -5.76
C THR A 52 -3.02 10.85 -6.18
N TYR A 53 -2.09 10.99 -5.25
CA TYR A 53 -0.68 10.72 -5.49
C TYR A 53 -0.45 9.30 -5.99
N ALA A 54 -1.03 8.30 -5.32
CA ALA A 54 -0.90 6.91 -5.70
C ALA A 54 -1.49 6.62 -7.09
N ALA A 55 -2.63 7.23 -7.43
CA ALA A 55 -3.22 7.14 -8.76
C ALA A 55 -2.29 7.72 -9.84
N VAL A 56 -1.73 8.92 -9.59
CA VAL A 56 -0.81 9.59 -10.52
C VAL A 56 0.47 8.77 -10.74
N ILE A 57 1.11 8.27 -9.67
CA ILE A 57 2.33 7.48 -9.83
C ILE A 57 2.05 6.13 -10.49
N SER A 58 0.91 5.48 -10.23
CA SER A 58 0.50 4.26 -10.93
C SER A 58 0.31 4.49 -12.41
N ALA A 59 -0.37 5.59 -12.79
CA ALA A 59 -0.57 5.98 -14.17
C ALA A 59 0.75 6.31 -14.86
N ALA A 60 1.63 7.08 -14.21
CA ALA A 60 2.96 7.42 -14.73
C ALA A 60 3.82 6.17 -14.95
N GLY A 61 3.90 5.27 -13.97
CA GLY A 61 4.63 4.00 -14.09
C GLY A 61 4.10 3.12 -15.22
N SER A 62 2.78 3.03 -15.35
CA SER A 62 2.12 2.29 -16.44
C SER A 62 2.41 2.92 -17.80
N LEU A 63 2.35 4.24 -17.92
CA LEU A 63 2.66 4.96 -19.17
C LEU A 63 4.11 4.74 -19.61
N LEU A 64 5.06 4.82 -18.67
CA LEU A 64 6.47 4.55 -18.95
C LEU A 64 6.69 3.11 -19.40
N PHE A 65 5.99 2.16 -18.79
CA PHE A 65 6.02 0.75 -19.19
C PHE A 65 5.49 0.56 -20.62
N TYR A 66 4.36 1.17 -20.97
CA TYR A 66 3.81 1.10 -22.36
C TYR A 66 4.73 1.76 -23.39
N ARG A 67 5.42 2.84 -23.01
CA ARG A 67 6.43 3.50 -23.87
C ARG A 67 7.75 2.73 -23.94
N GLY A 68 7.89 1.63 -23.23
CA GLY A 68 9.12 0.82 -23.24
C GLY A 68 10.28 1.38 -22.42
N ILE A 69 10.05 2.47 -21.67
CA ILE A 69 11.08 3.14 -20.87
C ILE A 69 11.23 2.41 -19.54
N LYS A 70 12.40 1.77 -19.32
CA LYS A 70 12.75 1.11 -18.05
C LYS A 70 11.61 0.23 -17.51
N ARG A 71 11.10 -0.69 -18.33
CA ARG A 71 9.94 -1.54 -18.01
C ARG A 71 10.02 -2.24 -16.66
N HIS A 72 11.21 -2.58 -16.20
CA HIS A 72 11.45 -3.22 -14.91
C HIS A 72 11.18 -2.29 -13.70
N PHE A 73 11.06 -0.98 -13.90
CA PHE A 73 10.72 -0.01 -12.86
C PHE A 73 9.22 0.00 -12.52
N LEU A 74 8.35 -0.53 -13.39
CA LEU A 74 6.91 -0.57 -13.13
C LEU A 74 6.59 -1.19 -11.76
N GLU A 75 7.30 -2.26 -11.41
CA GLU A 75 7.10 -2.93 -10.14
C GLU A 75 7.34 -2.00 -8.95
N THR A 76 8.42 -1.22 -8.98
CA THR A 76 8.73 -0.24 -7.92
C THR A 76 7.66 0.85 -7.83
N TRP A 77 7.19 1.37 -8.97
CA TRP A 77 6.11 2.36 -9.00
C TRP A 77 4.83 1.82 -8.37
N LEU A 78 4.44 0.60 -8.72
CA LEU A 78 3.23 -0.04 -8.19
C LEU A 78 3.37 -0.41 -6.72
N HIS A 79 4.55 -0.81 -6.24
CA HIS A 79 4.79 -1.08 -4.82
C HIS A 79 4.60 0.17 -3.96
N VAL A 80 5.16 1.30 -4.37
CA VAL A 80 4.99 2.57 -3.63
C VAL A 80 3.53 3.01 -3.67
N ALA A 81 2.88 2.96 -4.84
CA ALA A 81 1.48 3.31 -4.99
C ALA A 81 0.56 2.45 -4.09
N ALA A 82 0.75 1.14 -4.10
CA ALA A 82 -0.04 0.21 -3.30
C ALA A 82 0.10 0.52 -1.80
N ASN A 83 1.32 0.71 -1.29
CA ASN A 83 1.53 1.04 0.11
C ASN A 83 0.85 2.36 0.49
N VAL A 84 0.96 3.40 -0.34
CA VAL A 84 0.33 4.70 -0.08
C VAL A 84 -1.20 4.59 -0.06
N VAL A 85 -1.81 3.88 -1.02
CA VAL A 85 -3.27 3.66 -1.03
C VAL A 85 -3.72 2.88 0.19
N PHE A 86 -3.05 1.77 0.53
CA PHE A 86 -3.43 0.97 1.68
C PHE A 86 -3.37 1.76 2.99
N LEU A 87 -2.30 2.53 3.21
CA LEU A 87 -2.17 3.38 4.39
C LEU A 87 -3.25 4.47 4.44
N ALA A 88 -3.54 5.09 3.29
CA ALA A 88 -4.59 6.10 3.20
C ALA A 88 -5.97 5.50 3.51
N LEU A 89 -6.31 4.32 3.01
CA LEU A 89 -7.59 3.67 3.26
C LEU A 89 -7.73 3.21 4.71
N ILE A 90 -6.67 2.65 5.32
CA ILE A 90 -6.67 2.27 6.73
C ILE A 90 -6.90 3.49 7.64
N SER A 91 -6.24 4.61 7.35
CA SER A 91 -6.46 5.84 8.14
C SER A 91 -7.91 6.33 8.09
N GLY A 92 -8.64 6.01 7.00
CA GLY A 92 -10.05 6.35 6.83
C GLY A 92 -11.03 5.53 7.66
N ILE A 93 -10.63 4.35 8.15
CA ILE A 93 -11.51 3.49 8.99
C ILE A 93 -11.82 4.14 10.35
N SER A 94 -11.05 5.13 10.76
CA SER A 94 -11.30 5.88 12.01
C SER A 94 -12.30 7.02 11.87
N ASP A 95 -12.75 7.35 10.66
CA ASP A 95 -13.65 8.46 10.37
C ASP A 95 -15.13 8.06 10.40
N SER A 96 -15.99 9.07 10.22
CA SER A 96 -17.45 8.92 10.12
C SER A 96 -17.87 7.97 8.99
N ASN A 97 -17.16 7.97 7.87
CA ASN A 97 -17.43 7.14 6.68
C ASN A 97 -16.68 5.79 6.70
N ARG A 98 -16.41 5.24 7.89
CA ARG A 98 -15.62 4.02 8.10
C ARG A 98 -16.01 2.84 7.21
N ILE A 99 -17.31 2.58 7.04
CA ILE A 99 -17.82 1.45 6.24
C ILE A 99 -17.41 1.60 4.78
N LEU A 100 -17.45 2.81 4.24
CA LEU A 100 -17.01 3.10 2.88
C LEU A 100 -15.51 2.84 2.73
N PHE A 101 -14.69 3.33 3.67
CA PHE A 101 -13.24 3.10 3.63
C PHE A 101 -12.87 1.64 3.84
N LEU A 102 -13.57 0.92 4.71
CA LEU A 102 -13.39 -0.52 4.86
C LEU A 102 -13.75 -1.26 3.57
N GLY A 103 -14.88 -0.93 2.95
CA GLY A 103 -15.29 -1.50 1.67
C GLY A 103 -14.27 -1.26 0.56
N LEU A 104 -13.76 -0.01 0.44
CA LEU A 104 -12.71 0.32 -0.53
C LEU A 104 -11.41 -0.42 -0.22
N LEU A 105 -11.02 -0.52 1.05
CA LEU A 105 -9.84 -1.27 1.47
C LEU A 105 -9.95 -2.75 1.06
N MET A 106 -11.09 -3.36 1.33
CA MET A 106 -11.34 -4.76 0.95
C MET A 106 -11.34 -4.96 -0.56
N ALA A 107 -11.90 -4.04 -1.32
CA ALA A 107 -11.87 -4.09 -2.79
C ALA A 107 -10.44 -4.00 -3.34
N VAL A 108 -9.64 -3.04 -2.83
CA VAL A 108 -8.23 -2.88 -3.23
C VAL A 108 -7.40 -4.09 -2.78
N ALA A 109 -7.66 -4.64 -1.58
CA ALA A 109 -6.98 -5.83 -1.08
C ALA A 109 -7.29 -7.06 -1.96
N ALA A 110 -8.56 -7.29 -2.29
CA ALA A 110 -8.97 -8.37 -3.18
C ALA A 110 -8.34 -8.22 -4.58
N MET A 111 -8.37 -7.00 -5.14
CA MET A 111 -7.72 -6.71 -6.43
C MET A 111 -6.22 -6.97 -6.38
N SER A 112 -5.54 -6.55 -5.32
CA SER A 112 -4.10 -6.77 -5.11
C SER A 112 -3.77 -8.27 -5.06
N ILE A 113 -4.58 -9.08 -4.35
CA ILE A 113 -4.42 -10.54 -4.31
C ILE A 113 -4.63 -11.14 -5.69
N VAL A 114 -5.71 -10.81 -6.39
CA VAL A 114 -6.03 -11.35 -7.71
C VAL A 114 -4.91 -11.02 -8.71
N LEU A 115 -4.47 -9.76 -8.75
CA LEU A 115 -3.37 -9.35 -9.64
C LEU A 115 -2.05 -10.00 -9.23
N GLY A 116 -1.77 -10.10 -7.93
CA GLY A 116 -0.59 -10.77 -7.40
C GLY A 116 -0.51 -12.24 -7.81
N VAL A 117 -1.64 -12.96 -7.73
CA VAL A 117 -1.75 -14.35 -8.19
C VAL A 117 -1.60 -14.44 -9.71
N ARG A 118 -2.32 -13.61 -10.46
CA ARG A 118 -2.32 -13.63 -11.93
C ARG A 118 -0.95 -13.34 -12.53
N PHE A 119 -0.23 -12.37 -11.98
CA PHE A 119 1.10 -11.95 -12.47
C PHE A 119 2.25 -12.63 -11.73
N LYS A 120 1.97 -13.60 -10.84
CA LYS A 120 2.95 -14.31 -10.01
C LYS A 120 3.82 -13.35 -9.17
N LYS A 121 3.26 -12.23 -8.72
CA LYS A 121 3.92 -11.21 -7.90
C LYS A 121 3.51 -11.39 -6.44
N PHE A 122 4.24 -12.21 -5.70
CA PHE A 122 3.94 -12.58 -4.32
C PHE A 122 3.75 -11.37 -3.38
N ALA A 123 4.53 -10.30 -3.56
CA ALA A 123 4.44 -9.11 -2.73
C ALA A 123 3.02 -8.48 -2.72
N PHE A 124 2.32 -8.45 -3.87
CA PHE A 124 0.96 -7.91 -3.94
C PHE A 124 -0.06 -8.80 -3.23
N VAL A 125 0.18 -10.12 -3.22
CA VAL A 125 -0.64 -11.05 -2.42
C VAL A 125 -0.46 -10.77 -0.93
N VAL A 126 0.79 -10.56 -0.50
CA VAL A 126 1.10 -10.21 0.90
C VAL A 126 0.44 -8.89 1.28
N TYR A 127 0.56 -7.85 0.46
CA TYR A 127 -0.09 -6.55 0.75
C TYR A 127 -1.60 -6.71 0.91
N GLY A 128 -2.28 -7.33 -0.05
CA GLY A 128 -3.72 -7.53 0.03
C GLY A 128 -4.13 -8.34 1.27
N THR A 129 -3.38 -9.37 1.62
CA THR A 129 -3.66 -10.20 2.81
C THR A 129 -3.42 -9.43 4.11
N VAL A 130 -2.27 -8.75 4.25
CA VAL A 130 -1.91 -8.04 5.49
C VAL A 130 -2.81 -6.84 5.72
N PHE A 131 -3.02 -6.00 4.70
CA PHE A 131 -3.84 -4.80 4.84
C PHE A 131 -5.33 -5.14 4.93
N GLY A 132 -5.80 -6.17 4.22
CA GLY A 132 -7.17 -6.68 4.36
C GLY A 132 -7.42 -7.22 5.78
N TYR A 133 -6.49 -8.03 6.30
CA TYR A 133 -6.53 -8.50 7.68
C TYR A 133 -6.54 -7.34 8.69
N ALA A 134 -5.66 -6.35 8.51
CA ALA A 134 -5.60 -5.20 9.40
C ALA A 134 -6.93 -4.42 9.42
N GLY A 135 -7.54 -4.19 8.26
CA GLY A 135 -8.83 -3.51 8.17
C GLY A 135 -9.96 -4.24 8.89
N ILE A 136 -10.08 -5.56 8.68
CA ILE A 136 -11.06 -6.39 9.38
C ILE A 136 -10.78 -6.40 10.88
N SER A 137 -9.52 -6.56 11.29
CA SER A 137 -9.13 -6.60 12.70
C SER A 137 -9.45 -5.30 13.43
N ILE A 138 -9.24 -4.14 12.81
CA ILE A 138 -9.61 -2.84 13.40
C ILE A 138 -11.11 -2.79 13.69
N GLU A 139 -11.95 -3.26 12.76
CA GLU A 139 -13.40 -3.22 12.94
C GLU A 139 -13.89 -4.26 13.97
N VAL A 140 -13.34 -5.47 13.97
CA VAL A 140 -13.66 -6.50 14.96
C VAL A 140 -13.26 -6.07 16.36
N LEU A 141 -12.05 -5.57 16.56
CA LEU A 141 -11.54 -5.14 17.86
C LEU A 141 -12.30 -3.94 18.41
N ARG A 142 -12.87 -3.10 17.57
CA ARG A 142 -13.72 -1.97 17.99
C ARG A 142 -15.02 -2.46 18.66
N GLY A 143 -15.56 -3.59 18.21
CA GLY A 143 -16.77 -4.20 18.78
C GLY A 143 -16.52 -4.99 20.07
N VAL A 144 -15.28 -5.32 20.40
CA VAL A 144 -14.90 -6.14 21.54
C VAL A 144 -14.34 -5.23 22.65
N HIS A 145 -15.02 -5.21 23.81
CA HIS A 145 -14.64 -4.35 24.93
C HIS A 145 -13.75 -5.06 25.97
N ASN A 146 -13.68 -6.40 25.93
CA ASN A 146 -12.88 -7.19 26.84
C ASN A 146 -11.45 -7.37 26.33
N VAL A 147 -10.45 -6.92 27.07
CA VAL A 147 -9.03 -6.98 26.73
C VAL A 147 -8.55 -8.42 26.50
N GLU A 148 -9.02 -9.38 27.32
CA GLU A 148 -8.63 -10.79 27.16
C GLU A 148 -9.13 -11.35 25.83
N THR A 149 -10.37 -11.03 25.43
CA THR A 149 -10.94 -11.45 24.14
C THR A 149 -10.21 -10.77 22.99
N GLN A 150 -9.81 -9.51 23.11
CA GLN A 150 -9.00 -8.81 22.12
C GLN A 150 -7.64 -9.48 21.91
N LEU A 151 -6.96 -9.81 22.99
CA LEU A 151 -5.67 -10.50 22.93
C LEU A 151 -5.78 -11.89 22.31
N LEU A 152 -6.79 -12.67 22.75
CA LEU A 152 -7.04 -14.00 22.20
C LEU A 152 -7.33 -13.94 20.68
N TYR A 153 -8.21 -13.03 20.26
CA TYR A 153 -8.50 -12.79 18.86
C TYR A 153 -7.23 -12.46 18.07
N PHE A 154 -6.43 -11.51 18.57
CA PHE A 154 -5.22 -11.04 17.89
C PHE A 154 -4.19 -12.16 17.73
N VAL A 155 -3.93 -12.94 18.79
CA VAL A 155 -2.97 -14.05 18.74
C VAL A 155 -3.42 -15.13 17.75
N LEU A 156 -4.69 -15.55 17.81
CA LEU A 156 -5.20 -16.60 16.94
C LEU A 156 -5.27 -16.16 15.47
N SER A 157 -5.82 -14.97 15.22
CA SER A 157 -5.99 -14.48 13.85
C SER A 157 -4.66 -14.11 13.18
N ALA A 158 -3.74 -13.47 13.91
CA ALA A 158 -2.40 -13.17 13.39
C ALA A 158 -1.63 -14.46 13.07
N SER A 159 -1.70 -15.46 13.95
CA SER A 159 -1.07 -16.78 13.71
C SER A 159 -1.64 -17.44 12.44
N ALA A 160 -2.95 -17.41 12.25
CA ALA A 160 -3.59 -17.95 11.06
C ALA A 160 -3.14 -17.23 9.78
N VAL A 161 -3.05 -15.89 9.81
CA VAL A 161 -2.57 -15.09 8.66
C VAL A 161 -1.09 -15.39 8.35
N ILE A 162 -0.24 -15.50 9.37
CA ILE A 162 1.18 -15.84 9.20
C ILE A 162 1.29 -17.23 8.53
N VAL A 163 0.57 -18.24 9.03
CA VAL A 163 0.56 -19.57 8.43
C VAL A 163 0.09 -19.52 6.98
N CYS A 164 -0.96 -18.79 6.68
CA CYS A 164 -1.46 -18.60 5.32
C CYS A 164 -0.38 -17.99 4.40
N ILE A 165 0.27 -16.92 4.84
CA ILE A 165 1.35 -16.26 4.08
C ILE A 165 2.53 -17.23 3.85
N VAL A 166 2.94 -17.99 4.86
CA VAL A 166 4.02 -18.97 4.74
C VAL A 166 3.66 -20.09 3.75
N MET A 167 2.43 -20.60 3.80
CA MET A 167 1.95 -21.60 2.83
C MET A 167 1.95 -21.06 1.40
N LEU A 168 1.48 -19.82 1.21
CA LEU A 168 1.51 -19.12 -0.08
C LEU A 168 2.95 -18.93 -0.55
N ALA A 169 3.85 -18.47 0.31
CA ALA A 169 5.27 -18.28 -0.01
C ALA A 169 5.92 -19.58 -0.50
N ARG A 170 5.65 -20.70 0.18
CA ARG A 170 6.16 -22.01 -0.24
C ARG A 170 5.62 -22.43 -1.62
N LYS A 171 4.36 -22.15 -1.91
CA LYS A 171 3.75 -22.43 -3.22
C LYS A 171 4.38 -21.58 -4.33
N TYR A 172 4.63 -20.30 -4.08
CA TYR A 172 5.28 -19.40 -5.04
C TYR A 172 6.77 -19.67 -5.19
N GLY A 173 7.49 -20.02 -4.12
CA GLY A 173 8.92 -20.35 -4.16
C GLY A 173 9.25 -21.67 -4.85
N ARG A 174 8.27 -22.60 -4.97
CA ARG A 174 8.44 -23.86 -5.71
C ARG A 174 8.12 -23.76 -7.20
N ALA A 175 7.52 -22.65 -7.62
CA ALA A 175 7.10 -22.43 -9.00
C ALA A 175 8.09 -21.58 -9.82
N GLY A 176 9.20 -21.18 -9.25
CA GLY A 176 10.35 -20.50 -9.86
C GLY A 176 11.60 -21.32 -9.76
#